data_bdbfb46cc49f31210c4595ca55661d38
#
_entry.id   bdbfb46cc49f31210c4595ca55661d38
#
_cell.length_a   1.000
_cell.length_b   1.000
_cell.length_c   1.000
_cell.angle_alpha   90.00
_cell.angle_beta   90.00
_cell.angle_gamma   90.00
#
_symmetry.space_group_name_H-M   'P 1'
#
loop_
_entity.id
_entity.type
_entity.pdbx_description
1 polymer ?
#
loop_
_entity_poly.entity_id
_entity_poly.type
_entity_poly.pdbx_seq_one_letter_code
_entity_poly.pdbx_strand_id
1 'polypeptide(L)' 'MAKIYYDLIKAGIKTIDDVPSRWRDAVQALLDADT' A
#
# COMPACT_ATOMS: atom_id res chain seq x y z
N MET A 1 6.86 -4.66 -5.31
CA MET A 1 6.28 -3.62 -6.14
C MET A 1 5.19 -2.91 -5.37
N ALA A 2 5.57 -1.80 -4.80
CA ALA A 2 4.69 -1.06 -3.89
C ALA A 2 3.42 -0.54 -4.57
N LYS A 3 3.51 -0.16 -5.84
CA LYS A 3 2.37 0.38 -6.57
C LYS A 3 1.21 -0.62 -6.67
N ILE A 4 1.53 -1.89 -6.85
CA ILE A 4 0.51 -2.93 -6.94
C ILE A 4 -0.27 -3.03 -5.63
N TYR A 5 0.45 -3.04 -4.52
CA TYR A 5 -0.19 -3.07 -3.19
C TYR A 5 -1.01 -1.81 -2.95
N TYR A 6 -0.48 -0.67 -3.34
CA TYR A 6 -1.19 0.59 -3.23
C TYR A 6 -2.53 0.53 -3.96
N ASP A 7 -2.52 0.04 -5.20
CA ASP A 7 -3.74 -0.08 -5.98
C ASP A 7 -4.76 -1.02 -5.33
N LEU A 8 -4.29 -2.13 -4.78
CA LEU A 8 -5.17 -3.10 -4.12
C LEU A 8 -5.79 -2.52 -2.86
N ILE A 9 -5.04 -1.73 -2.12
CA ILE A 9 -5.54 -1.08 -0.92
C ILE A 9 -6.58 -0.03 -1.28
N LYS A 10 -6.33 0.75 -2.31
CA LYS A 10 -7.28 1.76 -2.77
C LYS A 10 -8.58 1.13 -3.24
N ALA A 11 -8.50 -0.05 -3.83
CA ALA A 11 -9.68 -0.77 -4.30
C ALA A 11 -10.44 -1.47 -3.17
N GLY A 12 -9.85 -1.51 -1.97
CA GLY A 12 -10.48 -2.18 -0.82
C GLY A 12 -10.30 -3.69 -0.81
N ILE A 13 -9.42 -4.21 -1.66
CA ILE A 13 -9.18 -5.65 -1.76
C ILE A 13 -8.22 -6.12 -0.66
N LYS A 14 -7.24 -5.28 -0.31
CA LYS A 14 -6.25 -5.58 0.72
C LYS A 14 -6.09 -4.40 1.66
N THR A 15 -5.44 -4.67 2.79
CA THR A 15 -5.13 -3.63 3.77
C THR A 15 -3.62 -3.51 3.91
N ILE A 16 -3.17 -2.46 4.61
CA ILE A 16 -1.73 -2.26 4.83
C ILE A 16 -1.12 -3.44 5.60
N ASP A 17 -1.90 -4.11 6.43
CA ASP A 17 -1.43 -5.27 7.19
C ASP A 17 -1.14 -6.47 6.29
N ASP A 18 -1.75 -6.51 5.11
CA ASP A 18 -1.50 -7.58 4.14
C ASP A 18 -0.20 -7.39 3.38
N VAL A 19 0.41 -6.22 3.50
CA VAL A 19 1.65 -5.89 2.79
C VAL A 19 2.85 -6.41 3.58
N PRO A 20 3.80 -7.13 2.95
CA PRO A 20 5.03 -7.52 3.63
C PRO A 20 5.72 -6.31 4.23
N SER A 21 6.34 -6.48 5.40
CA SER A 21 6.91 -5.35 6.13
C SER A 21 7.94 -4.58 5.29
N ARG A 22 8.67 -5.27 4.42
CA ARG A 22 9.67 -4.61 3.57
C ARG A 22 9.06 -3.60 2.59
N TRP A 23 7.79 -3.79 2.23
CA TRP A 23 7.09 -2.91 1.29
C TRP A 23 6.14 -1.95 1.98
N ARG A 24 5.87 -2.19 3.26
CA ARG A 24 4.85 -1.42 3.98
C ARG A 24 5.16 0.07 4.02
N ASP A 25 6.41 0.42 4.28
CA ASP A 25 6.80 1.83 4.34
C ASP A 25 6.61 2.52 2.99
N ALA A 26 6.99 1.83 1.90
CA ALA A 26 6.84 2.39 0.56
C ALA A 26 5.37 2.57 0.20
N VAL A 27 4.53 1.59 0.54
CA VAL A 27 3.10 1.66 0.27
C VAL A 27 2.47 2.78 1.11
N GLN A 28 2.87 2.89 2.37
CA GLN A 28 2.36 3.94 3.25
C GLN A 28 2.72 5.32 2.69
N ALA A 29 3.93 5.47 2.16
CA ALA A 29 4.33 6.73 1.56
C ALA A 29 3.46 7.09 0.35
N LEU A 30 3.10 6.09 -0.46
CA LEU A 30 2.20 6.31 -1.59
C LEU A 30 0.81 6.73 -1.12
N LEU A 31 0.30 6.09 -0.08
CA LEU A 31 -1.00 6.44 0.47
C LEU A 31 -1.00 7.85 1.06
N ASP A 32 0.08 8.21 1.76
CA ASP A 32 0.21 9.54 2.35
C ASP A 32 0.26 10.61 1.27
N ALA A 33 0.98 10.33 0.18
CA ALA A 33 1.09 11.29 -0.92
C ALA A 33 -0.24 11.47 -1.66
N ASP A 34 -1.08 10.44 -1.64
CA ASP A 34 -2.37 10.48 -2.31
C ASP A 34 -3.42 11.28 -1.53
N THR A 35 -3.17 11.48 -0.24
CA THR A 35 -4.12 12.23 0.60
C THR A 35 -4.02 13.74 0.39
#